data_2632bce88094e1d1aa6a734b7dfc9c8c
#
_entry.id   2632bce88094e1d1aa6a734b7dfc9c8c
#
_cell.length_a   1.000
_cell.length_b   1.000
_cell.length_c   1.000
_cell.angle_alpha   90.00
_cell.angle_beta   90.00
_cell.angle_gamma   90.00
#
_symmetry.space_group_name_H-M   'P 1'
#
loop_
_entity.id
_entity.type
_entity.pdbx_description
1 polymer ?
#
loop_
_entity_poly.entity_id
_entity_poly.type
_entity_poly.pdbx_seq_one_letter_code
_entity_poly.pdbx_strand_id
1 'polypeptide(L)'
;MSNPINVVGQENFKKEVLNSELPVLVDFWAPWCGPCQMMIPVLEDLAKNFEGKLKIVKIDTEELENQILAMDYQIQTIPNMKLFKKGEVIKEFIGFISEEDFEIELKPLIE
;
A
#
# COMPACT_ATOMS: atom_id res chain seq x y z
N MET A 1 9.22 11.11 -9.78
CA MET A 1 9.74 10.90 -8.45
C MET A 1 9.01 9.78 -7.79
N SER A 2 9.75 8.87 -7.26
CA SER A 2 9.22 7.60 -6.79
C SER A 2 9.26 7.54 -5.29
N ASN A 3 8.22 8.02 -4.66
CA ASN A 3 8.05 7.95 -3.22
C ASN A 3 6.64 7.44 -2.92
N PRO A 4 6.48 6.70 -1.81
CA PRO A 4 5.13 6.37 -1.35
C PRO A 4 4.33 7.65 -1.08
N ILE A 5 3.04 7.60 -1.40
CA ILE A 5 2.14 8.74 -1.27
C ILE A 5 1.22 8.51 -0.07
N ASN A 6 1.15 9.49 0.85
CA ASN A 6 0.21 9.42 1.95
C ASN A 6 -1.16 9.86 1.46
N VAL A 7 -2.17 9.04 1.69
CA VAL A 7 -3.54 9.31 1.26
C VAL A 7 -4.44 9.39 2.49
N VAL A 8 -5.26 10.43 2.52
CA VAL A 8 -6.23 10.65 3.60
C VAL A 8 -7.60 10.85 2.97
N GLY A 9 -8.56 10.04 3.41
CA GLY A 9 -9.96 10.17 3.03
C GLY A 9 -10.34 9.40 1.78
N GLN A 10 -11.65 9.18 1.64
CA GLN A 10 -12.20 8.34 0.57
C GLN A 10 -12.03 8.96 -0.81
N GLU A 11 -12.15 10.28 -0.93
CA GLU A 11 -12.00 10.93 -2.24
C GLU A 11 -10.59 10.79 -2.78
N ASN A 12 -9.60 11.02 -1.94
CA ASN A 12 -8.21 10.86 -2.35
C ASN A 12 -7.89 9.40 -2.64
N PHE A 13 -8.47 8.48 -1.86
CA PHE A 13 -8.30 7.05 -2.12
C PHE A 13 -8.85 6.68 -3.50
N LYS A 14 -10.05 7.17 -3.81
CA LYS A 14 -10.65 6.92 -5.12
C LYS A 14 -9.75 7.43 -6.24
N LYS A 15 -9.24 8.64 -6.09
CA LYS A 15 -8.39 9.26 -7.10
C LYS A 15 -7.07 8.54 -7.26
N GLU A 16 -6.39 8.27 -6.14
CA GLU A 16 -5.03 7.73 -6.19
C GLU A 16 -4.97 6.21 -6.35
N VAL A 17 -6.00 5.49 -5.92
CA VAL A 17 -6.00 4.04 -5.93
C VAL A 17 -6.99 3.46 -6.93
N LEU A 18 -8.28 3.77 -6.75
CA LEU A 18 -9.31 3.12 -7.56
C LEU A 18 -9.26 3.53 -9.02
N ASN A 19 -8.91 4.79 -9.30
CA ASN A 19 -8.85 5.31 -10.66
C ASN A 19 -7.44 5.29 -11.25
N SER A 20 -6.49 4.66 -10.57
CA SER A 20 -5.10 4.62 -11.04
C SER A 20 -4.95 3.73 -12.26
N GLU A 21 -4.18 4.21 -13.24
CA GLU A 21 -3.84 3.41 -14.42
C GLU A 21 -2.74 2.39 -14.11
N LEU A 22 -1.90 2.69 -13.11
CA LEU A 22 -0.87 1.76 -12.66
C LEU A 22 -1.42 0.87 -11.53
N PRO A 23 -0.87 -0.33 -11.38
CA PRO A 23 -1.11 -1.09 -10.15
C PRO A 23 -0.68 -0.27 -8.93
N VAL A 24 -1.42 -0.41 -7.83
CA VAL A 24 -1.15 0.34 -6.60
C VAL A 24 -1.00 -0.62 -5.44
N LEU A 25 0.12 -0.51 -4.74
CA LEU A 25 0.30 -1.21 -3.48
C LEU A 25 -0.13 -0.27 -2.36
N VAL A 26 -1.17 -0.65 -1.62
CA VAL A 26 -1.74 0.16 -0.56
C VAL A 26 -1.32 -0.43 0.78
N ASP A 27 -0.60 0.37 1.59
CA ASP A 27 -0.14 -0.03 2.91
C ASP A 27 -1.01 0.61 3.99
N PHE A 28 -1.83 -0.21 4.65
CA PHE A 28 -2.57 0.21 5.84
C PHE A 28 -1.66 0.04 7.04
N TRP A 29 -1.37 1.12 7.74
CA TRP A 29 -0.37 1.15 8.81
C TRP A 29 -0.79 2.07 9.94
N ALA A 30 -0.01 2.09 11.02
CA ALA A 30 -0.18 3.05 12.12
C ALA A 30 1.18 3.45 12.67
N PRO A 31 1.31 4.68 13.18
CA PRO A 31 2.60 5.16 13.68
C PRO A 31 3.16 4.36 14.87
N TRP A 32 2.30 3.76 15.68
CA TRP A 32 2.72 2.99 16.84
C TRP A 32 3.12 1.56 16.55
N CYS A 33 2.98 1.12 15.32
CA CYS A 33 3.17 -0.28 14.93
C CYS A 33 4.62 -0.53 14.55
N GLY A 34 5.32 -1.37 15.31
CA GLY A 34 6.73 -1.70 15.05
C GLY A 34 6.99 -2.30 13.68
N PRO A 35 6.28 -3.37 13.28
CA PRO A 35 6.46 -3.95 11.94
C PRO A 35 6.13 -2.96 10.83
N CYS A 36 5.18 -2.05 11.06
CA CYS A 36 4.87 -1.00 10.08
C CYS A 36 6.07 -0.07 9.87
N GLN A 37 6.77 0.28 10.96
CA GLN A 37 7.96 1.12 10.87
C GLN A 37 9.07 0.40 10.08
N MET A 38 9.19 -0.91 10.24
CA MET A 38 10.18 -1.69 9.52
C MET A 38 9.89 -1.74 8.02
N MET A 39 8.63 -1.56 7.62
CA MET A 39 8.26 -1.54 6.21
C MET A 39 8.60 -0.23 5.50
N ILE A 40 8.84 0.85 6.25
CA ILE A 40 9.08 2.16 5.62
C ILE A 40 10.22 2.11 4.60
N PRO A 41 11.43 1.65 4.96
CA PRO A 41 12.51 1.60 3.96
C PRO A 41 12.22 0.61 2.83
N VAL A 42 11.53 -0.49 3.13
CA VAL A 42 11.18 -1.46 2.09
C VAL A 42 10.27 -0.82 1.04
N LEU A 43 9.24 -0.11 1.49
CA LEU A 43 8.31 0.56 0.57
C LEU A 43 9.00 1.66 -0.23
N GLU A 44 9.92 2.39 0.39
CA GLU A 44 10.68 3.41 -0.32
C GLU A 44 11.52 2.81 -1.43
N ASP A 45 12.17 1.68 -1.16
CA ASP A 45 12.99 1.00 -2.16
C ASP A 45 12.13 0.41 -3.28
N LEU A 46 10.98 -0.17 -2.94
CA LEU A 46 10.06 -0.68 -3.95
C LEU A 46 9.55 0.44 -4.86
N ALA A 47 9.25 1.59 -4.29
CA ALA A 47 8.78 2.74 -5.07
C ALA A 47 9.83 3.15 -6.11
N LYS A 48 11.09 3.12 -5.75
CA LYS A 48 12.19 3.45 -6.67
C LYS A 48 12.39 2.36 -7.71
N ASN A 49 12.40 1.11 -7.27
CA ASN A 49 12.71 -0.02 -8.15
C ASN A 49 11.63 -0.27 -9.19
N PHE A 50 10.38 0.08 -8.87
CA PHE A 50 9.25 -0.13 -9.77
C PHE A 50 8.67 1.19 -10.29
N GLU A 51 9.48 2.23 -10.34
CA GLU A 51 9.05 3.53 -10.86
C GLU A 51 8.44 3.38 -12.25
N GLY A 52 7.25 3.97 -12.45
CA GLY A 52 6.54 3.87 -13.72
C GLY A 52 5.74 2.58 -13.90
N LYS A 53 5.89 1.62 -12.99
CA LYS A 53 5.22 0.32 -13.06
C LYS A 53 4.30 0.05 -11.87
N LEU A 54 4.62 0.63 -10.74
CA LEU A 54 3.88 0.43 -9.49
C LEU A 54 3.81 1.74 -8.74
N LYS A 55 2.63 2.05 -8.22
CA LYS A 55 2.43 3.19 -7.34
C LYS A 55 2.26 2.66 -5.92
N ILE A 56 2.81 3.35 -4.94
CA ILE A 56 2.69 2.95 -3.54
C ILE A 56 1.96 4.03 -2.77
N VAL A 57 0.91 3.63 -2.06
CA VAL A 57 0.06 4.52 -1.27
C VAL A 57 0.07 4.03 0.17
N LYS A 58 0.20 4.98 1.11
CA LYS A 58 0.15 4.67 2.54
C LYS A 58 -1.10 5.28 3.14
N ILE A 59 -1.81 4.49 3.94
CA ILE A 59 -3.03 4.91 4.63
C ILE A 59 -2.84 4.70 6.12
N ASP A 60 -2.71 5.80 6.85
CA ASP A 60 -2.59 5.77 8.31
C ASP A 60 -3.97 5.51 8.90
N THR A 61 -4.13 4.35 9.54
CA THR A 61 -5.43 3.95 10.09
C THR A 61 -5.84 4.75 11.32
N GLU A 62 -4.90 5.51 11.90
CA GLU A 62 -5.20 6.40 13.04
C GLU A 62 -5.83 7.72 12.60
N GLU A 63 -5.69 8.08 11.32
CA GLU A 63 -6.37 9.25 10.79
C GLU A 63 -7.87 9.02 10.78
N LEU A 64 -8.62 9.96 11.34
CA LEU A 64 -10.07 9.82 11.46
C LEU A 64 -10.73 9.57 10.09
N GLU A 65 -10.31 10.32 9.10
CA GLU A 65 -10.88 10.24 7.76
C GLU A 65 -10.56 8.92 7.04
N ASN A 66 -9.61 8.14 7.55
CA ASN A 66 -9.25 6.85 6.98
C ASN A 66 -9.95 5.68 7.67
N GLN A 67 -10.71 5.92 8.74
CA GLN A 67 -11.32 4.83 9.50
C GLN A 67 -12.35 4.08 8.69
N ILE A 68 -13.11 4.78 7.84
CA ILE A 68 -14.10 4.13 6.98
C ILE A 68 -13.40 3.21 5.99
N LEU A 69 -12.27 3.66 5.42
CA LEU A 69 -11.49 2.83 4.50
C LEU A 69 -11.01 1.56 5.18
N ALA A 70 -10.48 1.69 6.40
CA ALA A 70 -10.00 0.54 7.15
C ALA A 70 -11.13 -0.44 7.44
N MET A 71 -12.32 0.07 7.72
CA MET A 71 -13.50 -0.77 7.95
C MET A 71 -13.95 -1.45 6.66
N ASP A 72 -14.02 -0.71 5.57
CA ASP A 72 -14.46 -1.24 4.28
C ASP A 72 -13.58 -2.39 3.81
N TYR A 73 -12.28 -2.27 4.06
CA TYR A 73 -11.33 -3.32 3.66
C TYR A 73 -11.03 -4.30 4.78
N GLN A 74 -11.78 -4.23 5.90
CA GLN A 74 -11.71 -5.18 7.01
C GLN A 74 -10.29 -5.32 7.55
N ILE A 75 -9.62 -4.20 7.76
CA ILE A 75 -8.25 -4.19 8.27
C ILE A 75 -8.27 -4.54 9.75
N GLN A 76 -7.64 -5.66 10.11
CA GLN A 76 -7.54 -6.11 11.50
C GLN A 76 -6.09 -6.17 11.98
N THR A 77 -5.21 -6.69 11.15
CA THR A 77 -3.79 -6.83 11.47
C THR A 77 -3.00 -5.90 10.55
N ILE A 78 -2.08 -5.12 11.13
CA ILE A 78 -1.23 -4.20 10.37
C ILE A 78 0.26 -4.53 10.58
N PRO A 79 1.12 -4.25 9.59
CA PRO A 79 0.79 -3.66 8.31
C PRO A 79 -0.02 -4.63 7.45
N ASN A 80 -0.97 -4.09 6.72
CA ASN A 80 -1.75 -4.87 5.76
C ASN A 80 -1.58 -4.18 4.41
N MET A 81 -0.92 -4.85 3.48
CA MET A 81 -0.63 -4.27 2.17
C MET A 81 -1.42 -5.01 1.11
N LYS A 82 -2.17 -4.25 0.33
CA LYS A 82 -3.02 -4.83 -0.72
C LYS A 82 -2.59 -4.29 -2.07
N LEU A 83 -2.43 -5.20 -3.01
CA LEU A 83 -2.12 -4.80 -4.39
C LEU A 83 -3.43 -4.63 -5.14
N PHE A 84 -3.67 -3.41 -5.60
CA PHE A 84 -4.83 -3.07 -6.41
C PHE A 84 -4.44 -3.02 -7.87
N LYS A 85 -5.32 -3.52 -8.73
CA LYS A 85 -5.16 -3.39 -10.17
C LYS A 85 -6.53 -3.08 -10.75
N LYS A 86 -6.63 -1.93 -11.41
CA LYS A 86 -7.89 -1.44 -11.99
C LYS A 86 -9.01 -1.41 -10.96
N GLY A 87 -8.69 -0.94 -9.77
CA GLY A 87 -9.66 -0.76 -8.69
C GLY A 87 -9.99 -2.01 -7.89
N GLU A 88 -9.37 -3.14 -8.18
CA GLU A 88 -9.66 -4.40 -7.49
C GLU A 88 -8.42 -4.93 -6.77
N VAL A 89 -8.64 -5.50 -5.59
CA VAL A 89 -7.57 -6.14 -4.82
C VAL A 89 -7.25 -7.49 -5.45
N ILE A 90 -6.00 -7.66 -5.89
CA ILE A 90 -5.57 -8.92 -6.49
C ILE A 90 -4.61 -9.71 -5.61
N LYS A 91 -4.05 -9.09 -4.58
CA LYS A 91 -3.13 -9.77 -3.67
C LYS A 91 -3.09 -9.05 -2.32
N GLU A 92 -2.92 -9.80 -1.24
CA GLU A 92 -2.82 -9.25 0.11
C GLU A 92 -1.55 -9.75 0.78
N PHE A 93 -0.88 -8.85 1.50
CA PHE A 93 0.32 -9.16 2.28
C PHE A 93 0.10 -8.64 3.69
N ILE A 94 0.21 -9.51 4.69
CA ILE A 94 -0.01 -9.12 6.09
C ILE A 94 1.29 -9.31 6.87
N GLY A 95 1.68 -8.27 7.61
CA GLY A 95 2.88 -8.29 8.43
C GLY A 95 4.10 -7.82 7.65
N PHE A 96 5.25 -7.86 8.31
CA PHE A 96 6.49 -7.47 7.68
C PHE A 96 6.90 -8.46 6.60
N ILE A 97 7.37 -7.94 5.48
CA ILE A 97 7.93 -8.77 4.41
C ILE A 97 9.17 -8.07 3.88
N SER A 98 10.25 -8.82 3.67
CA SER A 98 11.50 -8.26 3.19
C SER A 98 11.36 -7.75 1.76
N GLU A 99 12.22 -6.82 1.39
CA GLU A 99 12.22 -6.29 0.02
C GLU A 99 12.38 -7.40 -1.02
N GLU A 100 13.31 -8.32 -0.77
CA GLU A 100 13.58 -9.43 -1.69
C GLU A 100 12.35 -10.30 -1.91
N ASP A 101 11.71 -10.71 -0.82
CA ASP A 101 10.51 -11.55 -0.90
C ASP A 101 9.36 -10.79 -1.56
N PHE A 102 9.23 -9.50 -1.25
CA PHE A 102 8.18 -8.67 -1.82
C PHE A 102 8.34 -8.55 -3.33
N GLU A 103 9.56 -8.34 -3.81
CA GLU A 103 9.81 -8.24 -5.25
C GLU A 103 9.46 -9.54 -5.97
N ILE A 104 9.81 -10.68 -5.37
CA ILE A 104 9.48 -11.99 -5.95
C ILE A 104 7.97 -12.13 -6.15
N GLU A 105 7.18 -11.69 -5.16
CA GLU A 105 5.73 -11.79 -5.23
C GLU A 105 5.11 -10.77 -6.19
N LEU A 106 5.68 -9.57 -6.26
CA LEU A 106 5.09 -8.48 -7.05
C LEU A 106 5.39 -8.59 -8.53
N LYS A 107 6.62 -8.98 -8.89
CA LYS A 107 7.01 -8.95 -10.30
C LYS A 107 6.05 -9.65 -11.26
N PRO A 108 5.62 -10.89 -10.98
CA PRO A 108 4.70 -11.54 -11.92
C PRO A 108 3.33 -10.88 -12.00
N LEU A 109 2.97 -10.06 -11.02
CA LEU A 109 1.65 -9.45 -10.97
C LEU A 109 1.59 -8.08 -11.64
N ILE A 110 2.73 -7.41 -11.77
CA ILE A 110 2.76 -6.03 -12.28
C ILE A 110 3.57 -5.87 -13.57
N GLU A 111 4.21 -6.92 -14.05
CA GLU A 111 4.96 -6.88 -15.31
C GLU A 111 4.26 -7.58 -16.44
#